data_8c80ffadeb0b06bdcd2a8bfee8c41ef3
#
_entry.id   8c80ffadeb0b06bdcd2a8bfee8c41ef3
#
_cell.length_a   1.000
_cell.length_b   1.000
_cell.length_c   1.000
_cell.angle_alpha   90.00
_cell.angle_beta   90.00
_cell.angle_gamma   90.00
#
_symmetry.space_group_name_H-M   'P 1'
#
loop_
_entity.id
_entity.type
_entity.pdbx_description
1 polymer ?
#
loop_
_entity_poly.entity_id
_entity_poly.type
_entity_poly.pdbx_seq_one_letter_code
_entity_poly.pdbx_strand_id
1 'polypeptide(L)'
;MSMKLVILGLLLEGDKHPYEVQHIMKERQMNCYIKYAKGSLYYAFEQLEKQGAIAVTNVVRDTNRPDKTIFHITETGREFFHTLLLKQFEAKNQIYKPIYSALSFSHFGDEKTIIPILEKKRDDTIQYLHTMQSIYEYSKENVPRAQLYILNSVIEHITVELRWLNELHKDASAGRLSEIGMNVN
;
A
#
# COMPACT_ATOMS: atom_id res chain seq x y z
N MET A 1 -6.05 -6.43 -2.24
CA MET A 1 -5.50 -6.59 -0.87
C MET A 1 -6.65 -6.65 0.11
N SER A 2 -6.59 -7.55 1.10
CA SER A 2 -7.72 -7.75 2.02
C SER A 2 -7.50 -6.98 3.33
N MET A 3 -8.27 -5.91 3.56
CA MET A 3 -8.30 -5.20 4.85
C MET A 3 -8.71 -6.15 5.99
N LYS A 4 -9.54 -7.15 5.70
CA LYS A 4 -9.92 -8.18 6.65
C LYS A 4 -8.70 -8.96 7.18
N LEU A 5 -7.74 -9.30 6.32
CA LEU A 5 -6.50 -9.98 6.74
C LEU A 5 -5.69 -9.11 7.72
N VAL A 6 -5.57 -7.82 7.46
CA VAL A 6 -4.85 -6.88 8.33
C VAL A 6 -5.52 -6.78 9.70
N ILE A 7 -6.84 -6.61 9.73
CA ILE A 7 -7.61 -6.52 10.98
C ILE A 7 -7.43 -7.81 11.80
N LEU A 8 -7.67 -8.97 11.19
CA LEU A 8 -7.54 -10.25 11.88
C LEU A 8 -6.11 -10.48 12.39
N GLY A 9 -5.09 -10.14 11.58
CA GLY A 9 -3.69 -10.22 12.00
C GLY A 9 -3.37 -9.36 13.22
N LEU A 10 -3.89 -8.12 13.27
CA LEU A 10 -3.69 -7.25 14.41
C LEU A 10 -4.50 -7.70 15.65
N LEU A 11 -5.67 -8.31 15.44
CA LEU A 11 -6.46 -8.86 16.54
C LEU A 11 -5.86 -10.17 17.11
N LEU A 12 -5.02 -10.89 16.36
CA LEU A 12 -4.20 -11.97 16.92
C LEU A 12 -3.17 -11.50 17.96
N GLU A 13 -2.76 -10.24 17.89
CA GLU A 13 -1.86 -9.61 18.87
C GLU A 13 -2.60 -9.12 20.14
N GLY A 14 -3.93 -9.21 20.17
CA GLY A 14 -4.80 -8.81 21.29
C GLY A 14 -6.02 -8.01 20.83
N ASP A 15 -6.98 -7.87 21.73
CA ASP A 15 -8.24 -7.18 21.51
C ASP A 15 -8.01 -5.69 21.20
N LYS A 16 -8.74 -5.14 20.23
CA LYS A 16 -8.53 -3.76 19.78
C LYS A 16 -9.82 -3.07 19.35
N HIS A 17 -9.84 -1.76 19.58
CA HIS A 17 -10.81 -0.87 18.95
C HIS A 17 -10.39 -0.56 17.50
N PRO A 18 -11.31 -0.33 16.54
CA PRO A 18 -10.95 0.01 15.15
C PRO A 18 -9.99 1.19 15.01
N TYR A 19 -10.10 2.20 15.88
CA TYR A 19 -9.17 3.34 15.89
C TYR A 19 -7.74 2.92 16.29
N GLU A 20 -7.59 1.98 17.22
CA GLU A 20 -6.28 1.45 17.63
C GLU A 20 -5.63 0.67 16.48
N VAL A 21 -6.41 -0.12 15.73
CA VAL A 21 -5.94 -0.78 14.52
C VAL A 21 -5.41 0.25 13.51
N GLN A 22 -6.15 1.33 13.28
CA GLN A 22 -5.71 2.41 12.39
C GLN A 22 -4.41 3.07 12.88
N HIS A 23 -4.29 3.29 14.18
CA HIS A 23 -3.10 3.90 14.78
C HIS A 23 -1.87 3.00 14.62
N ILE A 24 -2.00 1.71 14.96
CA ILE A 24 -0.93 0.72 14.79
C ILE A 24 -0.50 0.61 13.32
N MET A 25 -1.44 0.60 12.39
CA MET A 25 -1.12 0.59 10.95
C MET A 25 -0.28 1.81 10.55
N LYS A 26 -0.57 2.99 11.12
CA LYS A 26 0.20 4.20 10.87
C LYS A 26 1.59 4.15 11.55
N GLU A 27 1.66 3.75 12.80
CA GLU A 27 2.93 3.61 13.54
C GLU A 27 3.88 2.62 12.87
N ARG A 28 3.35 1.49 12.39
CA ARG A 28 4.13 0.47 11.66
C ARG A 28 4.34 0.81 10.19
N GLN A 29 4.05 2.04 9.76
CA GLN A 29 4.23 2.53 8.38
C GLN A 29 3.53 1.65 7.31
N MET A 30 2.49 0.90 7.70
CA MET A 30 1.78 -0.01 6.79
C MET A 30 1.09 0.73 5.63
N ASN A 31 0.78 2.02 5.80
CA ASN A 31 0.27 2.91 4.76
C ASN A 31 1.24 3.11 3.57
N CYS A 32 2.53 2.82 3.72
CA CYS A 32 3.52 2.90 2.64
C CYS A 32 3.36 1.77 1.62
N TYR A 33 2.78 0.62 2.01
CA TYR A 33 2.60 -0.55 1.14
C TYR A 33 1.19 -1.13 1.15
N ILE A 34 0.31 -0.67 2.05
CA ILE A 34 -1.11 -1.03 2.11
C ILE A 34 -1.96 0.20 1.81
N LYS A 35 -2.56 0.24 0.61
CA LYS A 35 -3.51 1.31 0.25
C LYS A 35 -4.89 1.01 0.82
N TYR A 36 -5.41 1.87 1.69
CA TYR A 36 -6.75 1.78 2.22
C TYR A 36 -7.38 3.16 2.46
N ALA A 37 -8.71 3.21 2.51
CA ALA A 37 -9.47 4.37 2.95
C ALA A 37 -10.01 4.11 4.36
N LYS A 38 -10.16 5.15 5.19
CA LYS A 38 -10.71 5.00 6.56
C LYS A 38 -12.05 4.26 6.56
N GLY A 39 -12.96 4.62 5.66
CA GLY A 39 -14.27 3.97 5.54
C GLY A 39 -14.17 2.47 5.25
N SER A 40 -13.16 2.03 4.49
CA SER A 40 -12.96 0.61 4.19
C SER A 40 -12.53 -0.20 5.42
N LEU A 41 -11.84 0.42 6.38
CA LEU A 41 -11.47 -0.22 7.65
C LEU A 41 -12.71 -0.51 8.49
N TYR A 42 -13.55 0.49 8.74
CA TYR A 42 -14.77 0.31 9.53
C TYR A 42 -15.76 -0.65 8.87
N TYR A 43 -15.93 -0.54 7.56
CA TYR A 43 -16.73 -1.49 6.78
C TYR A 43 -16.20 -2.93 6.92
N ALA A 44 -14.88 -3.12 6.91
CA ALA A 44 -14.29 -4.44 7.08
C ALA A 44 -14.53 -5.01 8.49
N PHE A 45 -14.48 -4.19 9.55
CA PHE A 45 -14.88 -4.61 10.90
C PHE A 45 -16.32 -5.09 10.96
N GLU A 46 -17.26 -4.29 10.41
CA GLU A 46 -18.68 -4.65 10.34
C GLU A 46 -18.90 -5.98 9.60
N GLN A 47 -18.21 -6.19 8.48
CA GLN A 47 -18.28 -7.43 7.71
C GLN A 47 -17.69 -8.64 8.44
N LEU A 48 -16.61 -8.45 9.19
CA LEU A 48 -15.99 -9.51 9.99
C LEU A 48 -16.89 -9.91 11.18
N GLU A 49 -17.52 -8.93 11.82
CA GLU A 49 -18.48 -9.17 12.90
C GLU A 49 -19.71 -9.93 12.38
N LYS A 50 -20.32 -9.49 11.27
CA LYS A 50 -21.45 -10.20 10.61
C LYS A 50 -21.12 -11.63 10.21
N GLN A 51 -19.85 -11.91 9.90
CA GLN A 51 -19.35 -13.24 9.56
C GLN A 51 -18.98 -14.08 10.79
N GLY A 52 -19.11 -13.53 11.99
CA GLY A 52 -18.71 -14.20 13.23
C GLY A 52 -17.19 -14.38 13.38
N ALA A 53 -16.39 -13.74 12.53
CA ALA A 53 -14.92 -13.83 12.58
C ALA A 53 -14.31 -12.98 13.71
N ILE A 54 -15.02 -11.95 14.15
CA ILE A 54 -14.70 -11.14 15.33
C ILE A 54 -15.97 -10.97 16.15
N ALA A 55 -15.80 -10.73 17.44
CA ALA A 55 -16.91 -10.44 18.34
C ALA A 55 -16.54 -9.31 19.31
N VAL A 56 -17.55 -8.63 19.84
CA VAL A 56 -17.37 -7.57 20.83
C VAL A 56 -16.96 -8.19 22.17
N THR A 57 -15.82 -7.75 22.72
CA THR A 57 -15.38 -8.14 24.07
C THR A 57 -15.91 -7.19 25.11
N ASN A 58 -15.86 -5.88 24.82
CA ASN A 58 -16.24 -4.85 25.76
C ASN A 58 -16.73 -3.59 25.04
N VAL A 59 -17.65 -2.88 25.69
CA VAL A 59 -18.07 -1.53 25.29
C VAL A 59 -17.70 -0.58 26.42
N VAL A 60 -16.61 0.15 26.22
CA VAL A 60 -16.18 1.18 27.19
C VAL A 60 -17.07 2.41 27.02
N ARG A 61 -17.96 2.62 27.98
CA ARG A 61 -18.84 3.80 28.03
C ARG A 61 -18.13 4.93 28.77
N ASP A 62 -17.91 6.04 28.08
CA ASP A 62 -17.37 7.26 28.64
C ASP A 62 -18.46 8.34 28.54
N THR A 63 -18.77 9.02 29.66
CA THR A 63 -19.82 10.05 29.72
C THR A 63 -19.57 11.25 28.81
N ASN A 64 -18.31 11.45 28.35
CA ASN A 64 -17.88 12.58 27.52
C ASN A 64 -17.34 12.19 26.13
N ARG A 65 -17.37 10.92 25.75
CA ARG A 65 -16.85 10.43 24.46
C ARG A 65 -17.76 9.34 23.89
N PRO A 66 -17.80 9.16 22.57
CA PRO A 66 -18.52 8.04 21.95
C PRO A 66 -18.06 6.70 22.52
N ASP A 67 -18.99 5.78 22.71
CA ASP A 67 -18.74 4.43 23.18
C ASP A 67 -17.66 3.75 22.34
N LYS A 68 -16.67 3.14 23.00
CA LYS A 68 -15.60 2.41 22.34
C LYS A 68 -15.90 0.93 22.33
N THR A 69 -16.21 0.38 21.16
CA THR A 69 -16.40 -1.06 20.96
C THR A 69 -15.06 -1.73 20.74
N ILE A 70 -14.67 -2.65 21.62
CA ILE A 70 -13.45 -3.44 21.52
C ILE A 70 -13.80 -4.80 20.97
N PHE A 71 -13.04 -5.27 19.97
CA PHE A 71 -13.24 -6.54 19.29
C PHE A 71 -12.11 -7.51 19.59
N HIS A 72 -12.45 -8.80 19.70
CA HIS A 72 -11.52 -9.91 19.69
C HIS A 72 -11.73 -10.79 18.47
N ILE A 73 -10.70 -11.54 18.09
CA ILE A 73 -10.79 -12.56 17.05
C ILE A 73 -11.40 -13.84 17.63
N THR A 74 -12.38 -14.42 16.92
CA THR A 74 -12.97 -15.70 17.27
C THR A 74 -12.18 -16.87 16.68
N GLU A 75 -12.53 -18.13 17.02
CA GLU A 75 -11.92 -19.29 16.38
C GLU A 75 -12.21 -19.32 14.86
N THR A 76 -13.45 -19.06 14.45
CA THR A 76 -13.80 -18.84 13.04
C THR A 76 -12.94 -17.76 12.37
N GLY A 77 -12.63 -16.69 13.11
CA GLY A 77 -11.74 -15.63 12.64
C GLY A 77 -10.30 -16.09 12.43
N ARG A 78 -9.78 -16.98 13.28
CA ARG A 78 -8.45 -17.58 13.13
C ARG A 78 -8.35 -18.45 11.88
N GLU A 79 -9.33 -19.31 11.65
CA GLU A 79 -9.42 -20.12 10.43
C GLU A 79 -9.53 -19.24 9.17
N PHE A 80 -10.36 -18.20 9.25
CA PHE A 80 -10.54 -17.26 8.15
C PHE A 80 -9.25 -16.44 7.89
N PHE A 81 -8.51 -16.06 8.93
CA PHE A 81 -7.19 -15.44 8.79
C PHE A 81 -6.24 -16.32 7.99
N HIS A 82 -6.10 -17.60 8.32
CA HIS A 82 -5.24 -18.52 7.59
C HIS A 82 -5.66 -18.68 6.13
N THR A 83 -6.95 -18.78 5.87
CA THR A 83 -7.49 -18.85 4.50
C THR A 83 -7.14 -17.60 3.69
N LEU A 84 -7.32 -16.41 4.27
CA LEU A 84 -7.00 -15.15 3.63
C LEU A 84 -5.49 -14.97 3.42
N LEU A 85 -4.67 -15.44 4.37
CA LEU A 85 -3.21 -15.38 4.29
C LEU A 85 -2.71 -16.17 3.08
N LEU A 86 -3.11 -17.44 2.96
CA LEU A 86 -2.71 -18.30 1.84
C LEU A 86 -3.20 -17.72 0.50
N LYS A 87 -4.46 -17.32 0.42
CA LYS A 87 -5.01 -16.69 -0.78
C LYS A 87 -4.25 -15.44 -1.21
N GLN A 88 -3.69 -14.69 -0.27
CA GLN A 88 -2.89 -13.49 -0.60
C GLN A 88 -1.52 -13.84 -1.20
N PHE A 89 -0.90 -14.94 -0.77
CA PHE A 89 0.33 -15.46 -1.37
C PHE A 89 0.12 -16.03 -2.77
N GLU A 90 -1.05 -16.61 -3.05
CA GLU A 90 -1.42 -17.16 -4.37
C GLU A 90 -1.83 -16.08 -5.37
N ALA A 91 -2.08 -14.84 -4.91
CA ALA A 91 -2.58 -13.77 -5.75
C ALA A 91 -1.59 -13.40 -6.87
N LYS A 92 -2.08 -13.38 -8.12
CA LYS A 92 -1.28 -12.93 -9.26
C LYS A 92 -1.13 -11.42 -9.25
N ASN A 93 0.08 -10.94 -9.44
CA ASN A 93 0.36 -9.52 -9.62
C ASN A 93 0.17 -9.11 -11.08
N GLN A 94 -0.45 -7.95 -11.29
CA GLN A 94 -0.63 -7.33 -12.60
C GLN A 94 -0.03 -5.93 -12.55
N ILE A 95 0.63 -5.52 -13.62
CA ILE A 95 1.25 -4.20 -13.72
C ILE A 95 0.33 -3.31 -14.57
N TYR A 96 -0.52 -2.54 -13.90
CA TYR A 96 -1.35 -1.50 -14.53
C TYR A 96 -0.98 -0.14 -13.94
N LYS A 97 -0.57 0.80 -14.80
CA LYS A 97 -0.23 2.17 -14.41
C LYS A 97 -1.02 3.17 -15.26
N PRO A 98 -1.63 4.21 -14.66
CA PRO A 98 -2.34 5.25 -15.41
C PRO A 98 -1.52 5.88 -16.52
N ILE A 99 -0.19 6.03 -16.32
CA ILE A 99 0.72 6.59 -17.31
C ILE A 99 0.80 5.78 -18.61
N TYR A 100 0.49 4.47 -18.59
CA TYR A 100 0.56 3.65 -19.81
C TYR A 100 -0.50 4.06 -20.83
N SER A 101 -1.72 4.40 -20.39
CA SER A 101 -2.73 4.93 -21.29
C SER A 101 -2.36 6.32 -21.82
N ALA A 102 -1.73 7.16 -21.01
CA ALA A 102 -1.23 8.46 -21.47
C ALA A 102 -0.13 8.30 -22.53
N LEU A 103 0.82 7.38 -22.30
CA LEU A 103 1.91 7.09 -23.26
C LEU A 103 1.39 6.51 -24.59
N SER A 104 0.35 5.67 -24.55
CA SER A 104 -0.26 5.12 -25.77
C SER A 104 -0.77 6.19 -26.72
N PHE A 105 -1.04 7.40 -26.22
CA PHE A 105 -1.58 8.52 -27.01
C PHE A 105 -0.70 9.78 -26.94
N SER A 106 0.52 9.68 -26.40
CA SER A 106 1.41 10.84 -26.21
C SER A 106 1.79 11.56 -27.49
N HIS A 107 1.81 10.85 -28.62
CA HIS A 107 2.08 11.40 -29.94
C HIS A 107 1.03 12.39 -30.45
N PHE A 108 -0.13 12.47 -29.80
CA PHE A 108 -1.14 13.52 -30.06
C PHE A 108 -1.00 14.70 -29.09
N GLY A 109 -0.13 14.59 -28.10
CA GLY A 109 0.08 15.62 -27.07
C GLY A 109 1.23 16.57 -27.40
N ASP A 110 1.34 17.64 -26.61
CA ASP A 110 2.49 18.55 -26.67
C ASP A 110 3.53 18.08 -25.61
N GLU A 111 4.69 17.60 -26.08
CA GLU A 111 5.76 17.12 -25.21
C GLU A 111 6.26 18.20 -24.25
N LYS A 112 6.21 19.49 -24.63
CA LYS A 112 6.58 20.62 -23.75
C LYS A 112 5.72 20.71 -22.50
N THR A 113 4.46 20.23 -22.56
CA THR A 113 3.57 20.16 -21.41
C THR A 113 3.76 18.88 -20.60
N ILE A 114 4.28 17.82 -21.22
CA ILE A 114 4.53 16.53 -20.58
C ILE A 114 5.82 16.55 -19.74
N ILE A 115 6.87 17.20 -20.23
CA ILE A 115 8.20 17.26 -19.60
C ILE A 115 8.12 17.69 -18.12
N PRO A 116 7.53 18.85 -17.75
CA PRO A 116 7.49 19.29 -16.35
C PRO A 116 6.69 18.35 -15.45
N ILE A 117 5.71 17.61 -16.01
CA ILE A 117 4.94 16.59 -15.28
C ILE A 117 5.83 15.37 -14.99
N LEU A 118 6.65 14.94 -15.94
CA LEU A 118 7.61 13.86 -15.77
C LEU A 118 8.71 14.23 -14.76
N GLU A 119 9.23 15.47 -14.81
CA GLU A 119 10.20 15.99 -13.84
C GLU A 119 9.64 15.91 -12.43
N LYS A 120 8.46 16.47 -12.20
CA LYS A 120 7.82 16.42 -10.89
C LYS A 120 7.62 14.99 -10.43
N LYS A 121 7.12 14.10 -11.32
CA LYS A 121 6.91 12.69 -10.98
C LYS A 121 8.21 11.99 -10.60
N ARG A 122 9.32 12.28 -11.30
CA ARG A 122 10.65 11.79 -10.97
C ARG A 122 11.10 12.26 -9.59
N ASP A 123 10.97 13.57 -9.30
CA ASP A 123 11.38 14.14 -8.03
C ASP A 123 10.56 13.59 -6.85
N ASP A 124 9.24 13.46 -7.01
CA ASP A 124 8.36 12.78 -6.05
C ASP A 124 8.79 11.31 -5.82
N THR A 125 9.22 10.63 -6.88
CA THR A 125 9.69 9.23 -6.81
C THR A 125 11.03 9.13 -6.07
N ILE A 126 11.95 10.06 -6.26
CA ILE A 126 13.22 10.16 -5.53
C ILE A 126 12.97 10.37 -4.04
N GLN A 127 12.11 11.30 -3.68
CA GLN A 127 11.75 11.56 -2.28
C GLN A 127 11.12 10.32 -1.62
N TYR A 128 10.26 9.62 -2.36
CA TYR A 128 9.66 8.39 -1.87
C TYR A 128 10.69 7.27 -1.68
N LEU A 129 11.65 7.14 -2.60
CA LEU A 129 12.76 6.19 -2.47
C LEU A 129 13.57 6.46 -1.19
N HIS A 130 13.99 7.70 -0.96
CA HIS A 130 14.73 8.09 0.24
C HIS A 130 13.95 7.81 1.52
N THR A 131 12.63 8.08 1.52
CA THR A 131 11.77 7.78 2.66
C THR A 131 11.73 6.28 2.95
N MET A 132 11.57 5.45 1.93
CA MET A 132 11.53 3.99 2.11
C MET A 132 12.87 3.42 2.56
N GLN A 133 13.99 3.94 2.06
CA GLN A 133 15.33 3.57 2.51
C GLN A 133 15.54 3.93 3.98
N SER A 134 15.12 5.12 4.40
CA SER A 134 15.20 5.55 5.81
C SER A 134 14.35 4.65 6.74
N ILE A 135 13.14 4.29 6.30
CA ILE A 135 12.27 3.37 7.04
C ILE A 135 12.94 1.99 7.14
N TYR A 136 13.54 1.49 6.06
CA TYR A 136 14.24 0.20 6.06
C TYR A 136 15.40 0.21 7.07
N GLU A 137 16.26 1.23 7.02
CA GLU A 137 17.40 1.35 7.93
C GLU A 137 16.97 1.43 9.40
N TYR A 138 15.93 2.17 9.71
CA TYR A 138 15.37 2.22 11.07
C TYR A 138 14.76 0.88 11.52
N SER A 139 14.17 0.15 10.60
CA SER A 139 13.41 -1.07 10.90
C SER A 139 14.26 -2.34 10.97
N LYS A 140 15.43 -2.37 10.31
CA LYS A 140 16.19 -3.60 10.06
C LYS A 140 16.58 -4.41 11.32
N GLU A 141 16.64 -3.76 12.49
CA GLU A 141 16.99 -4.42 13.77
C GLU A 141 15.75 -4.70 14.65
N ASN A 142 14.58 -4.14 14.29
CA ASN A 142 13.43 -4.09 15.19
C ASN A 142 12.17 -4.79 14.64
N VAL A 143 12.19 -5.27 13.39
CA VAL A 143 11.03 -5.90 12.79
C VAL A 143 11.33 -7.31 12.28
N PRO A 144 10.32 -8.18 12.20
CA PRO A 144 10.47 -9.51 11.61
C PRO A 144 11.01 -9.45 10.17
N ARG A 145 11.84 -10.43 9.80
CA ARG A 145 12.43 -10.52 8.47
C ARG A 145 11.43 -10.45 7.32
N ALA A 146 10.23 -10.98 7.51
CA ALA A 146 9.15 -10.88 6.51
C ALA A 146 8.76 -9.42 6.21
N GLN A 147 8.79 -8.53 7.20
CA GLN A 147 8.52 -7.09 7.00
C GLN A 147 9.67 -6.41 6.26
N LEU A 148 10.93 -6.81 6.49
CA LEU A 148 12.08 -6.31 5.73
C LEU A 148 11.98 -6.70 4.25
N TYR A 149 11.47 -7.90 3.91
CA TYR A 149 11.21 -8.28 2.52
C TYR A 149 10.18 -7.37 1.85
N ILE A 150 9.15 -6.92 2.58
CA ILE A 150 8.17 -5.96 2.03
C ILE A 150 8.87 -4.63 1.71
N LEU A 151 9.61 -4.06 2.66
CA LEU A 151 10.31 -2.79 2.50
C LEU A 151 11.34 -2.86 1.35
N ASN A 152 12.14 -3.92 1.31
CA ASN A 152 13.11 -4.14 0.25
C ASN A 152 12.43 -4.25 -1.13
N SER A 153 11.35 -5.01 -1.23
CA SER A 153 10.58 -5.13 -2.48
C SER A 153 10.05 -3.77 -2.95
N VAL A 154 9.55 -2.94 -2.03
CA VAL A 154 9.08 -1.58 -2.38
C VAL A 154 10.25 -0.72 -2.89
N ILE A 155 11.40 -0.75 -2.22
CA ILE A 155 12.61 -0.01 -2.63
C ILE A 155 13.06 -0.43 -4.03
N GLU A 156 13.13 -1.74 -4.32
CA GLU A 156 13.50 -2.27 -5.63
C GLU A 156 12.53 -1.81 -6.72
N HIS A 157 11.21 -1.89 -6.47
CA HIS A 157 10.20 -1.44 -7.42
C HIS A 157 10.30 0.06 -7.70
N ILE A 158 10.53 0.90 -6.69
CA ILE A 158 10.71 2.35 -6.85
C ILE A 158 12.00 2.64 -7.64
N THR A 159 13.07 1.90 -7.39
CA THR A 159 14.34 2.05 -8.10
C THR A 159 14.19 1.75 -9.59
N VAL A 160 13.47 0.68 -9.94
CA VAL A 160 13.15 0.33 -11.34
C VAL A 160 12.27 1.41 -11.98
N GLU A 161 11.25 1.90 -11.25
CA GLU A 161 10.38 2.99 -11.72
C GLU A 161 11.17 4.26 -11.99
N LEU A 162 12.08 4.64 -11.09
CA LEU A 162 12.91 5.84 -11.24
C LEU A 162 13.82 5.74 -12.48
N ARG A 163 14.46 4.58 -12.70
CA ARG A 163 15.27 4.35 -13.91
C ARG A 163 14.43 4.52 -15.16
N TRP A 164 13.25 3.91 -15.20
CA TRP A 164 12.34 4.02 -16.33
C TRP A 164 11.84 5.46 -16.55
N LEU A 165 11.51 6.21 -15.50
CA LEU A 165 11.13 7.61 -15.59
C LEU A 165 12.25 8.51 -16.11
N ASN A 166 13.50 8.23 -15.76
CA ASN A 166 14.66 8.98 -16.26
C ASN A 166 14.81 8.79 -17.79
N GLU A 167 14.70 7.56 -18.30
CA GLU A 167 14.77 7.32 -19.73
C GLU A 167 13.58 7.93 -20.48
N LEU A 168 12.38 7.80 -19.95
CA LEU A 168 11.18 8.42 -20.51
C LEU A 168 11.29 9.96 -20.56
N HIS A 169 11.80 10.59 -19.50
CA HIS A 169 12.01 12.03 -19.44
C HIS A 169 13.06 12.47 -20.47
N LYS A 170 14.15 11.73 -20.60
CA LYS A 170 15.19 11.98 -21.58
C LYS A 170 14.65 11.95 -23.02
N ASP A 171 13.84 10.95 -23.35
CA ASP A 171 13.21 10.80 -24.67
C ASP A 171 12.17 11.92 -24.93
N ALA A 172 11.35 12.24 -23.94
CA ALA A 172 10.42 13.38 -24.03
C ALA A 172 11.16 14.71 -24.26
N SER A 173 12.28 14.93 -23.54
CA SER A 173 13.08 16.15 -23.68
C SER A 173 13.79 16.27 -25.03
N ALA A 174 14.03 15.14 -25.68
CA ALA A 174 14.62 15.06 -27.02
C ALA A 174 13.57 15.08 -28.16
N GLY A 175 12.25 15.14 -27.84
CA GLY A 175 11.19 15.11 -28.85
C GLY A 175 10.98 13.74 -29.51
N ARG A 176 11.35 12.66 -28.83
CA ARG A 176 11.40 11.31 -29.43
C ARG A 176 10.19 10.42 -29.13
N LEU A 177 9.21 10.89 -28.38
CA LEU A 177 8.08 10.04 -27.99
C LEU A 177 7.20 9.57 -29.14
N SER A 178 7.26 10.27 -30.30
CA SER A 178 6.55 9.92 -31.54
C SER A 178 7.39 9.13 -32.54
N GLU A 179 8.69 8.91 -32.28
CA GLU A 179 9.57 8.15 -33.19
C GLU A 179 9.16 6.68 -33.26
N ILE A 180 9.27 6.11 -34.46
CA ILE A 180 8.92 4.69 -34.70
C ILE A 180 10.17 3.83 -34.65
N GLY A 181 10.14 2.80 -33.83
CA GLY A 181 11.20 1.81 -33.70
C GLY A 181 12.32 2.23 -32.76
N MET A 182 13.39 1.46 -32.73
CA MET A 182 14.56 1.58 -31.86
C MET A 182 14.35 1.10 -30.41
N ASN A 183 15.44 0.68 -29.78
CA ASN A 183 15.42 0.26 -28.39
C ASN A 183 15.30 1.49 -27.47
N VAL A 184 14.52 1.37 -26.43
CA VAL A 184 14.34 2.37 -25.35
C VAL A 184 15.37 2.23 -24.20
N ASN A 185 16.54 1.59 -24.48
CA ASN A 185 17.63 1.40 -23.52
C ASN A 185 18.88 2.12 -24.01
#